data_a59b0ad77cbe46cc047227fa5b4a0797
#
_entry.id   a59b0ad77cbe46cc047227fa5b4a0797
#
_cell.length_a   1.000
_cell.length_b   1.000
_cell.length_c   1.000
_cell.angle_alpha   90.00
_cell.angle_beta   90.00
_cell.angle_gamma   90.00
#
_symmetry.space_group_name_H-M   'P 1'
#
loop_
_entity.id
_entity.type
_entity.pdbx_description
1 polymer ?
#
loop_
_entity_poly.entity_id
_entity_poly.type
_entity_poly.pdbx_seq_one_letter_code
_entity_poly.pdbx_strand_id
1 'polypeptide(L)'
;NNIQIDGHTENVMPLDSLVEKLLAFNFNVIEVDGHNFSEIVDAFERAKVIFEKPTAIMLRTIPGKGVDFMENEPSWHGRAPKLAEAVEALAELRKIRTLGGRISND
;
A
#
# COMPACT_ATOMS: atom_id res chain seq x y z
N ASN A 1 2.13 -3.56 -3.99
CA ASN A 1 2.30 -4.32 -2.74
C ASN A 1 3.26 -5.52 -2.84
N ASN A 2 3.91 -5.72 -3.99
CA ASN A 2 4.87 -6.79 -4.27
C ASN A 2 4.37 -8.23 -4.07
N ILE A 3 3.08 -8.44 -4.02
CA ILE A 3 2.46 -9.77 -3.96
C ILE A 3 1.54 -9.97 -5.16
N GLN A 4 1.67 -11.13 -5.78
CA GLN A 4 0.81 -11.62 -6.85
C GLN A 4 0.30 -13.00 -6.44
N ILE A 5 -0.97 -13.12 -6.17
CA ILE A 5 -1.70 -14.35 -5.73
C ILE A 5 -0.85 -15.43 -5.05
N ASP A 6 0.08 -16.03 -5.78
CA ASP A 6 0.85 -17.22 -5.38
C ASP A 6 2.22 -16.91 -4.75
N GLY A 7 2.65 -15.64 -4.73
CA GLY A 7 3.97 -15.29 -4.22
C GLY A 7 4.35 -13.83 -4.42
N HIS A 8 5.59 -13.53 -4.12
CA HIS A 8 6.14 -12.20 -4.39
C HIS A 8 6.29 -11.94 -5.89
N THR A 9 6.00 -10.72 -6.34
CA THR A 9 5.99 -10.36 -7.77
C THR A 9 7.31 -10.67 -8.46
N GLU A 10 8.45 -10.45 -7.82
CA GLU A 10 9.76 -10.75 -8.36
C GLU A 10 9.99 -12.24 -8.69
N ASN A 11 9.28 -13.13 -8.03
CA ASN A 11 9.37 -14.57 -8.25
C ASN A 11 8.29 -15.12 -9.20
N VAL A 12 7.14 -14.44 -9.29
CA VAL A 12 6.00 -14.90 -10.11
C VAL A 12 5.96 -14.17 -11.44
N MET A 13 5.99 -12.84 -11.43
CA MET A 13 5.96 -11.98 -12.61
C MET A 13 6.63 -10.64 -12.29
N PRO A 14 7.95 -10.51 -12.48
CA PRO A 14 8.68 -9.28 -12.17
C PRO A 14 8.14 -8.08 -12.96
N LEU A 15 7.91 -6.96 -12.27
CA LEU A 15 7.41 -5.72 -12.85
C LEU A 15 8.46 -4.61 -12.94
N ASP A 16 9.71 -4.91 -12.63
CA ASP A 16 10.82 -3.95 -12.58
C ASP A 16 11.06 -3.23 -13.92
N SER A 17 11.27 -1.99 -13.97
CA SER A 17 10.82 -0.94 -13.04
C SER A 17 9.47 -0.42 -13.56
N LEU A 18 8.40 -0.56 -12.78
CA LEU A 18 7.07 -0.13 -13.24
C LEU A 18 7.01 1.38 -13.51
N VAL A 19 7.72 2.16 -12.68
CA VAL A 19 7.84 3.62 -12.87
C VAL A 19 8.44 3.97 -14.21
N GLU A 20 9.57 3.36 -14.58
CA GLU A 20 10.22 3.62 -15.87
C GLU A 20 9.34 3.21 -17.06
N LYS A 21 8.61 2.11 -16.93
CA LYS A 21 7.65 1.69 -17.96
C LYS A 21 6.54 2.72 -18.15
N LEU A 22 5.96 3.23 -17.06
CA LEU A 22 4.94 4.27 -17.12
C LEU A 22 5.48 5.58 -17.70
N LEU A 23 6.69 6.00 -17.32
CA LEU A 23 7.35 7.16 -17.91
C LEU A 23 7.60 6.98 -19.39
N ALA A 24 8.02 5.79 -19.84
CA ALA A 24 8.21 5.48 -21.26
C ALA A 24 6.89 5.52 -22.06
N PHE A 25 5.76 5.23 -21.42
CA PHE A 25 4.42 5.43 -21.99
C PHE A 25 3.91 6.88 -21.87
N ASN A 26 4.78 7.82 -21.51
CA ASN A 26 4.48 9.24 -21.38
C ASN A 26 3.48 9.60 -20.25
N PHE A 27 3.42 8.80 -19.19
CA PHE A 27 2.69 9.18 -17.98
C PHE A 27 3.49 10.17 -17.14
N ASN A 28 2.82 11.07 -16.42
CA ASN A 28 3.36 11.67 -15.22
C ASN A 28 3.26 10.66 -14.10
N VAL A 29 4.34 10.42 -13.35
CA VAL A 29 4.34 9.41 -12.27
C VAL A 29 4.62 10.09 -10.93
N ILE A 30 3.76 9.81 -9.95
CA ILE A 30 3.89 10.28 -8.57
C ILE A 30 3.95 9.05 -7.67
N GLU A 31 5.06 8.88 -6.95
CA GLU A 31 5.19 7.80 -5.96
C GLU A 31 5.00 8.35 -4.54
N VAL A 32 4.25 7.64 -3.73
CA VAL A 32 3.97 8.00 -2.33
C VAL A 32 3.85 6.75 -1.45
N ASP A 33 4.01 6.93 -0.15
CA ASP A 33 3.64 5.91 0.83
C ASP A 33 2.11 5.70 0.82
N GLY A 34 1.67 4.52 0.40
CA GLY A 34 0.26 4.15 0.32
C GLY A 34 -0.42 3.93 1.67
N HIS A 35 0.32 4.04 2.78
CA HIS A 35 -0.22 4.02 4.13
C HIS A 35 -0.22 5.40 4.80
N ASN A 36 0.23 6.44 4.10
CA ASN A 36 0.21 7.82 4.56
C ASN A 36 -0.90 8.61 3.86
N PHE A 37 -2.02 8.84 4.55
CA PHE A 37 -3.16 9.55 3.99
C PHE A 37 -2.84 10.98 3.53
N SER A 38 -1.94 11.68 4.21
CA SER A 38 -1.53 13.03 3.82
C SER A 38 -0.82 13.02 2.47
N GLU A 39 0.14 12.11 2.28
CA GLU A 39 0.84 11.95 1.00
C GLU A 39 -0.08 11.53 -0.13
N ILE A 40 -1.07 10.67 0.16
CA ILE A 40 -2.07 10.26 -0.84
C ILE A 40 -2.90 11.47 -1.28
N VAL A 41 -3.41 12.26 -0.35
CA VAL A 41 -4.20 13.48 -0.66
C VAL A 41 -3.35 14.45 -1.49
N ASP A 42 -2.13 14.73 -1.06
CA ASP A 42 -1.20 15.62 -1.76
C ASP A 42 -0.90 15.13 -3.18
N ALA A 43 -0.75 13.81 -3.37
CA ALA A 43 -0.53 13.22 -4.69
C ALA A 43 -1.71 13.48 -5.63
N PHE A 44 -2.95 13.35 -5.15
CA PHE A 44 -4.14 13.67 -5.92
C PHE A 44 -4.23 15.15 -6.27
N GLU A 45 -3.92 16.08 -5.34
CA GLU A 45 -3.91 17.50 -5.63
C GLU A 45 -2.83 17.86 -6.66
N ARG A 46 -1.65 17.27 -6.57
CA ARG A 46 -0.60 17.42 -7.58
C ARG A 46 -1.01 16.85 -8.94
N ALA A 47 -1.70 15.73 -8.96
CA ALA A 47 -2.17 15.12 -10.22
C ALA A 47 -3.18 16.01 -10.95
N LYS A 48 -4.06 16.71 -10.22
CA LYS A 48 -5.11 17.58 -10.80
C LYS A 48 -4.56 18.76 -11.60
N VAL A 49 -3.33 19.19 -11.36
CA VAL A 49 -2.73 20.34 -12.06
C VAL A 49 -1.93 19.93 -13.30
N ILE A 50 -1.83 18.64 -13.60
CA ILE A 50 -1.16 18.10 -14.79
C ILE A 50 -2.20 17.80 -15.86
N PHE A 51 -2.25 18.61 -16.91
CA PHE A 51 -3.24 18.47 -18.00
C PHE A 51 -2.66 17.87 -19.28
N GLU A 52 -1.35 17.90 -19.44
CA GLU A 52 -0.66 17.56 -20.70
C GLU A 52 -0.55 16.06 -20.95
N LYS A 53 -0.65 15.26 -19.89
CA LYS A 53 -0.51 13.80 -19.92
C LYS A 53 -1.20 13.14 -18.75
N PRO A 54 -1.58 11.85 -18.87
CA PRO A 54 -2.19 11.12 -17.78
C PRO A 54 -1.23 10.99 -16.60
N THR A 55 -1.75 11.03 -15.38
CA THR A 55 -0.97 10.82 -14.16
C THR A 55 -1.25 9.43 -13.59
N ALA A 56 -0.19 8.69 -13.31
CA ALA A 56 -0.22 7.46 -12.53
C ALA A 56 0.28 7.77 -11.12
N ILE A 57 -0.54 7.49 -10.11
CA ILE A 57 -0.14 7.58 -8.70
C ILE A 57 0.22 6.18 -8.22
N MET A 58 1.49 5.97 -7.88
CA MET A 58 1.99 4.70 -7.36
C MET A 58 1.99 4.73 -5.84
N LEU A 59 1.11 3.96 -5.25
CA LEU A 59 1.01 3.77 -3.81
C LEU A 59 1.91 2.61 -3.38
N ARG A 60 2.98 2.88 -2.66
CA ARG A 60 3.82 1.84 -2.05
C ARG A 60 3.09 1.31 -0.83
N THR A 61 2.61 0.07 -0.91
CA THR A 61 1.82 -0.56 0.14
C THR A 61 2.45 -1.85 0.63
N ILE A 62 2.13 -2.22 1.86
CA ILE A 62 2.46 -3.49 2.48
C ILE A 62 1.16 -4.28 2.63
N PRO A 63 1.01 -5.44 1.98
CA PRO A 63 -0.18 -6.27 2.15
C PRO A 63 -0.27 -6.74 3.61
N GLY A 64 -1.47 -6.71 4.18
CA GLY A 64 -1.68 -7.08 5.59
C GLY A 64 -1.19 -6.05 6.62
N LYS A 65 -0.88 -4.82 6.20
CA LYS A 65 -0.32 -3.75 7.05
C LYS A 65 -1.04 -3.61 8.38
N GLY A 66 -0.27 -3.66 9.46
CA GLY A 66 -0.76 -3.50 10.83
C GLY A 66 -1.14 -4.80 11.53
N VAL A 67 -0.96 -5.95 10.88
CA VAL A 67 -1.14 -7.28 11.46
C VAL A 67 0.12 -8.10 11.19
N ASP A 68 0.94 -8.32 12.21
CA ASP A 68 2.29 -8.87 12.08
C ASP A 68 2.35 -10.20 11.31
N PHE A 69 1.42 -11.11 11.56
CA PHE A 69 1.38 -12.41 10.88
C PHE A 69 0.77 -12.37 9.47
N MET A 70 0.27 -11.21 9.02
CA MET A 70 -0.28 -11.01 7.68
C MET A 70 0.64 -10.15 6.79
N GLU A 71 1.50 -9.32 7.37
CA GLU A 71 2.35 -8.40 6.60
C GLU A 71 3.29 -9.17 5.65
N ASN A 72 3.25 -8.80 4.35
CA ASN A 72 4.07 -9.41 3.29
C ASN A 72 3.90 -10.93 3.12
N GLU A 73 2.83 -11.51 3.62
CA GLU A 73 2.58 -12.95 3.55
C GLU A 73 1.56 -13.29 2.45
N PRO A 74 2.00 -13.87 1.30
CA PRO A 74 1.14 -14.18 0.16
C PRO A 74 -0.03 -15.12 0.48
N SER A 75 0.13 -16.00 1.45
CA SER A 75 -0.90 -16.98 1.84
C SER A 75 -2.22 -16.35 2.30
N TRP A 76 -2.20 -15.05 2.64
CA TRP A 76 -3.38 -14.28 3.02
C TRP A 76 -4.14 -13.66 1.83
N HIS A 77 -3.62 -13.75 0.60
CA HIS A 77 -4.23 -13.09 -0.55
C HIS A 77 -5.70 -13.47 -0.78
N GLY A 78 -6.04 -14.73 -0.62
CA GLY A 78 -7.41 -15.24 -0.85
C GLY A 78 -8.01 -15.98 0.34
N ARG A 79 -7.43 -15.85 1.54
CA ARG A 79 -7.82 -16.60 2.72
C ARG A 79 -8.50 -15.69 3.75
N ALA A 80 -9.68 -16.08 4.22
CA ALA A 80 -10.31 -15.45 5.36
C ALA A 80 -9.68 -15.92 6.68
N PRO A 81 -9.48 -15.04 7.68
CA PRO A 81 -8.96 -15.44 8.98
C PRO A 81 -9.98 -16.31 9.74
N LYS A 82 -9.49 -17.29 10.48
CA LYS A 82 -10.27 -18.02 11.48
C LYS A 82 -10.57 -17.12 12.66
N LEU A 83 -11.55 -17.50 13.50
CA LEU A 83 -11.97 -16.67 14.63
C LEU A 83 -10.82 -16.25 15.55
N ALA A 84 -9.93 -17.18 15.91
CA ALA A 84 -8.77 -16.86 16.76
C ALA A 84 -7.81 -15.87 16.11
N GLU A 85 -7.50 -16.06 14.82
CA GLU A 85 -6.66 -15.15 14.02
C GLU A 85 -7.31 -13.77 13.89
N ALA A 86 -8.62 -13.71 13.69
CA ALA A 86 -9.35 -12.44 13.62
C ALA A 86 -9.30 -11.67 14.94
N VAL A 87 -9.43 -12.35 16.06
CA VAL A 87 -9.32 -11.73 17.41
C VAL A 87 -7.92 -11.14 17.61
N GLU A 88 -6.87 -11.87 17.25
CA GLU A 88 -5.48 -11.42 17.34
C GLU A 88 -5.24 -10.19 16.44
N ALA A 89 -5.61 -10.26 15.16
CA ALA A 89 -5.48 -9.17 14.20
C ALA A 89 -6.19 -7.88 14.68
N LEU A 90 -7.42 -8.01 15.20
CA LEU A 90 -8.15 -6.88 15.76
C LEU A 90 -7.49 -6.28 17.00
N ALA A 91 -6.83 -7.10 17.83
CA ALA A 91 -6.09 -6.62 18.97
C ALA A 91 -4.87 -5.79 18.56
N GLU A 92 -4.13 -6.21 17.52
CA GLU A 92 -3.00 -5.47 16.98
C GLU A 92 -3.43 -4.13 16.36
N LEU A 93 -4.44 -4.13 15.53
CA LEU A 93 -4.98 -2.90 14.90
C LEU A 93 -5.47 -1.88 15.94
N ARG A 94 -6.05 -2.34 17.06
CA ARG A 94 -6.46 -1.45 18.16
C ARG A 94 -5.29 -0.79 18.86
N LYS A 95 -4.15 -1.49 19.04
CA LYS A 95 -2.92 -0.91 19.62
C LYS A 95 -2.40 0.23 18.75
N ILE A 96 -2.33 0.04 17.43
CA ILE A 96 -1.90 1.08 16.48
C ILE A 96 -2.78 2.33 16.59
N ARG A 97 -4.09 2.17 16.64
CA ARG A 97 -5.04 3.29 16.78
C ARG A 97 -4.83 4.06 18.09
N THR A 98 -4.50 3.38 19.17
CA THR A 98 -4.26 4.00 20.47
C THR A 98 -2.95 4.79 20.49
N LEU A 99 -1.92 4.31 19.79
CA LEU A 99 -0.63 5.00 19.67
C LEU A 99 -0.73 6.23 18.74
N GLY A 100 -1.44 6.11 17.61
CA GLY A 100 -1.67 7.23 16.68
C GLY A 100 -2.54 8.35 17.25
N GLY A 101 -3.47 8.05 18.15
CA GLY A 101 -4.31 9.06 18.83
C GLY A 101 -3.61 9.86 19.94
N ARG A 102 -2.37 9.52 20.28
CA ARG A 102 -1.56 10.27 21.26
C ARG A 102 -0.63 11.32 20.66
N ILE A 103 -0.54 11.40 19.33
CA ILE A 103 0.38 12.34 18.65
C ILE A 103 -0.29 13.66 18.27
N SER A 104 -1.59 13.86 18.54
CA SER A 104 -2.33 15.05 18.15
C SER A 104 -2.82 15.94 19.30
N ASN A 105 -2.12 15.96 20.45
CA ASN A 105 -2.41 16.86 21.56
C ASN A 105 -1.12 17.48 22.13
N ASP A 106 -0.32 18.12 21.28
CA ASP A 106 0.64 19.15 21.70
C ASP A 106 0.71 20.25 20.64
#